data_7cf841745a897bf181d1b81617f2bb86
#
_entry.id   7cf841745a897bf181d1b81617f2bb86
#
_cell.length_a   1.000
_cell.length_b   1.000
_cell.length_c   1.000
_cell.angle_alpha   90.00
_cell.angle_beta   90.00
_cell.angle_gamma   90.00
#
_symmetry.space_group_name_H-M   'P 1'
#
loop_
_entity.id
_entity.type
_entity.pdbx_description
1 polymer ?
#
loop_
_entity_poly.entity_id
_entity_poly.type
_entity_poly.pdbx_seq_one_letter_code
_entity_poly.pdbx_strand_id
1 'polypeptide(L)'
;MLRKKFFSSLSQADINDISKSFISLTVSFDSTLLQDEMRQMIQRIKVDKASDAFEISNRALQASLTELTSILISLFNACVIHKYHLKQFKKAQTIVLRKSKMSDYIDLKTYWFIALLDIMNKTLESIMIKRLNDITETHHMLLNAQMRARRKRFVISALNLLVDQVHAVWDCKIKYVAFMLSLDVAETFSHVLHTRLLHTLRMKRISNYIVE
;
A
#
# COMPACT_ATOMS: atom_id res chain seq x y z
N MET A 1 14.79 -23.35 -2.54
CA MET A 1 14.84 -23.35 -1.07
C MET A 1 14.43 -22.02 -0.44
N LEU A 2 14.92 -20.88 -0.91
CA LEU A 2 14.60 -19.52 -0.42
C LEU A 2 13.10 -19.20 -0.48
N ARG A 3 12.39 -19.54 -1.57
CA ARG A 3 10.97 -19.26 -1.74
C ARG A 3 10.07 -19.88 -0.66
N LYS A 4 10.38 -21.10 -0.19
CA LYS A 4 9.62 -21.76 0.87
C LYS A 4 9.83 -21.15 2.26
N LYS A 5 10.99 -20.54 2.52
CA LYS A 5 11.31 -19.96 3.83
C LYS A 5 10.70 -18.56 4.01
N PHE A 6 10.56 -17.78 2.92
CA PHE A 6 10.01 -16.43 2.95
C PHE A 6 8.56 -16.30 2.47
N PHE A 7 8.10 -17.29 1.69
CA PHE A 7 6.76 -17.33 1.13
C PHE A 7 6.08 -18.65 1.51
N SER A 8 6.16 -19.03 2.78
CA SER A 8 5.36 -20.13 3.31
C SER A 8 3.90 -19.86 3.00
N SER A 9 3.19 -20.85 2.48
CA SER A 9 1.73 -20.78 2.36
C SER A 9 1.18 -20.53 3.75
N LEU A 10 0.63 -19.33 3.97
CA LEU A 10 -0.08 -19.01 5.19
C LEU A 10 -1.27 -19.97 5.28
N SER A 11 -1.40 -20.65 6.41
CA SER A 11 -2.56 -21.48 6.69
C SER A 11 -3.80 -20.61 6.50
N GLN A 12 -4.79 -21.12 5.79
CA GLN A 12 -6.05 -20.43 5.60
C GLN A 12 -6.66 -20.20 6.97
N ALA A 13 -6.70 -18.94 7.41
CA ALA A 13 -7.35 -18.59 8.65
C ALA A 13 -8.83 -18.93 8.51
N ASP A 14 -9.37 -19.61 9.48
CA ASP A 14 -10.78 -19.94 9.52
C ASP A 14 -11.58 -18.64 9.58
N ILE A 15 -12.35 -18.35 8.51
CA ILE A 15 -13.14 -17.14 8.37
C ILE A 15 -14.60 -17.38 8.85
N ASN A 16 -14.88 -18.56 9.39
CA ASN A 16 -16.22 -19.00 9.75
C ASN A 16 -16.88 -18.16 10.85
N ASP A 17 -16.10 -17.41 11.63
CA ASP A 17 -16.60 -16.54 12.71
C ASP A 17 -17.25 -15.22 12.22
N ILE A 18 -17.35 -15.00 10.91
CA ILE A 18 -17.74 -13.71 10.38
C ILE A 18 -19.14 -13.82 9.79
N SER A 19 -20.11 -13.33 10.55
CA SER A 19 -21.52 -13.29 10.17
C SER A 19 -21.74 -12.60 8.80
N LYS A 20 -22.54 -13.27 7.94
CA LYS A 20 -22.85 -12.88 6.56
C LYS A 20 -23.81 -11.69 6.41
N SER A 21 -24.08 -10.92 7.45
CA SER A 21 -25.07 -9.85 7.39
C SER A 21 -24.45 -8.49 7.11
N PHE A 22 -24.32 -8.13 5.84
CA PHE A 22 -24.02 -6.75 5.47
C PHE A 22 -24.87 -6.29 4.29
N ILE A 23 -25.76 -5.36 4.60
CA ILE A 23 -26.73 -4.73 3.70
C ILE A 23 -26.13 -3.42 3.15
N SER A 24 -25.94 -3.34 1.86
CA SER A 24 -26.38 -2.34 0.88
C SER A 24 -25.99 -0.87 0.98
N LEU A 25 -24.82 -0.45 1.43
CA LEU A 25 -24.30 0.86 1.03
C LEU A 25 -22.84 0.71 0.67
N THR A 26 -22.59 0.26 -0.55
CA THR A 26 -21.24 0.24 -1.10
C THR A 26 -20.80 1.69 -1.38
N VAL A 27 -19.62 2.04 -0.90
CA VAL A 27 -18.98 3.29 -1.29
C VAL A 27 -18.79 3.25 -2.80
N SER A 28 -19.36 4.21 -3.52
CA SER A 28 -19.24 4.28 -4.97
C SER A 28 -17.77 4.43 -5.37
N PHE A 29 -17.34 3.59 -6.30
CA PHE A 29 -16.02 3.66 -6.90
C PHE A 29 -16.21 3.86 -8.40
N ASP A 30 -15.65 4.94 -8.92
CA ASP A 30 -15.64 5.12 -10.37
C ASP A 30 -14.71 4.08 -10.98
N SER A 31 -15.27 3.19 -11.80
CA SER A 31 -14.52 2.13 -12.48
C SER A 31 -13.69 2.65 -13.65
N THR A 32 -13.97 3.88 -14.12
CA THR A 32 -13.27 4.47 -15.27
C THR A 32 -12.09 5.33 -14.83
N LEU A 33 -10.96 5.14 -15.48
CA LEU A 33 -9.77 5.96 -15.27
C LEU A 33 -9.87 7.23 -16.09
N LEU A 34 -9.61 8.36 -15.46
CA LEU A 34 -9.62 9.65 -16.11
C LEU A 34 -8.25 9.95 -16.76
N GLN A 35 -8.26 10.67 -17.86
CA GLN A 35 -7.05 11.07 -18.58
C GLN A 35 -6.11 11.89 -17.69
N ASP A 36 -6.66 12.77 -16.88
CA ASP A 36 -5.88 13.61 -15.96
C ASP A 36 -5.22 12.81 -14.83
N GLU A 37 -5.90 11.79 -14.31
CA GLU A 37 -5.29 10.90 -13.31
C GLU A 37 -4.05 10.19 -13.87
N MET A 38 -4.19 9.66 -15.08
CA MET A 38 -3.09 8.99 -15.76
C MET A 38 -1.90 9.93 -15.99
N ARG A 39 -2.16 11.10 -16.55
CA ARG A 39 -1.13 12.11 -16.78
C ARG A 39 -0.42 12.52 -15.49
N GLN A 40 -1.18 12.83 -14.44
CA GLN A 40 -0.62 13.18 -13.13
C GLN A 40 0.25 12.07 -12.55
N MET A 41 -0.14 10.80 -12.69
CA MET A 41 0.64 9.69 -12.15
C MET A 41 1.95 9.49 -12.90
N ILE A 42 1.92 9.55 -14.24
CA ILE A 42 3.15 9.40 -15.04
C ILE A 42 4.10 10.59 -14.82
N GLN A 43 3.59 11.81 -14.72
CA GLN A 43 4.41 12.99 -14.43
C GLN A 43 5.09 12.95 -13.05
N ARG A 44 4.50 12.25 -12.08
CA ARG A 44 5.09 12.08 -10.74
C ARG A 44 6.19 11.03 -10.67
N ILE A 45 6.35 10.22 -11.70
CA ILE A 45 7.40 9.20 -11.74
C ILE A 45 8.76 9.93 -11.82
N LYS A 46 9.68 9.58 -10.93
CA LYS A 46 11.02 10.17 -10.94
C LYS A 46 11.80 9.71 -12.18
N VAL A 47 12.28 10.65 -12.95
CA VAL A 47 12.93 10.43 -14.25
C VAL A 47 14.23 9.62 -14.13
N ASP A 48 14.98 9.84 -13.06
CA ASP A 48 16.35 9.30 -12.87
C ASP A 48 16.36 7.96 -12.11
N LYS A 49 15.25 7.22 -12.13
CA LYS A 49 15.21 5.84 -11.63
C LYS A 49 15.71 4.88 -12.69
N ALA A 50 16.34 3.79 -12.22
CA ALA A 50 16.72 2.69 -13.09
C ALA A 50 15.52 2.21 -13.92
N SER A 51 15.76 1.89 -15.19
CA SER A 51 14.77 1.26 -16.07
C SER A 51 14.30 -0.07 -15.48
N ASP A 52 13.13 -0.49 -15.89
CA ASP A 52 12.58 -1.79 -15.53
C ASP A 52 13.21 -2.94 -16.32
N ALA A 53 12.69 -4.15 -16.16
CA ALA A 53 13.15 -5.33 -16.87
C ALA A 53 12.99 -5.25 -18.41
N PHE A 54 12.17 -4.32 -18.91
CA PHE A 54 11.97 -4.05 -20.33
C PHE A 54 12.86 -2.92 -20.86
N GLU A 55 13.77 -2.40 -20.03
CA GLU A 55 14.69 -1.30 -20.35
C GLU A 55 13.98 0.01 -20.74
N ILE A 56 12.68 0.14 -20.48
CA ILE A 56 11.93 1.37 -20.72
C ILE A 56 12.29 2.37 -19.62
N SER A 57 12.89 3.48 -20.01
CA SER A 57 13.21 4.54 -19.04
C SER A 57 11.96 5.36 -18.70
N ASN A 58 11.89 5.84 -17.45
CA ASN A 58 10.84 6.74 -17.01
C ASN A 58 10.78 8.01 -17.87
N ARG A 59 11.93 8.47 -18.35
CA ARG A 59 12.05 9.62 -19.25
C ARG A 59 11.39 9.37 -20.60
N ALA A 60 11.60 8.20 -21.18
CA ALA A 60 10.95 7.82 -22.45
C ALA A 60 9.41 7.78 -22.29
N LEU A 61 8.94 7.17 -21.21
CA LEU A 61 7.49 7.12 -20.94
C LEU A 61 6.89 8.52 -20.77
N GLN A 62 7.56 9.42 -20.06
CA GLN A 62 7.09 10.80 -19.91
C GLN A 62 7.13 11.59 -21.21
N ALA A 63 8.16 11.39 -22.05
CA ALA A 63 8.27 12.04 -23.35
C ALA A 63 7.15 11.60 -24.31
N SER A 64 6.74 10.33 -24.26
CA SER A 64 5.67 9.78 -25.11
C SER A 64 4.29 9.83 -24.45
N LEU A 65 4.13 10.63 -23.41
CA LEU A 65 2.90 10.63 -22.62
C LEU A 65 1.66 11.02 -23.45
N THR A 66 1.81 11.99 -24.35
CA THR A 66 0.69 12.49 -25.18
C THR A 66 0.12 11.38 -26.06
N GLU A 67 0.99 10.63 -26.71
CA GLU A 67 0.65 9.56 -27.64
C GLU A 67 0.15 8.31 -26.91
N LEU A 68 0.75 7.99 -25.79
CA LEU A 68 0.46 6.76 -25.05
C LEU A 68 -0.76 6.88 -24.13
N THR A 69 -1.17 8.07 -23.72
CA THR A 69 -2.22 8.27 -22.70
C THR A 69 -3.51 7.54 -23.08
N SER A 70 -3.99 7.67 -24.33
CA SER A 70 -5.24 7.03 -24.76
C SER A 70 -5.17 5.50 -24.74
N ILE A 71 -4.04 4.95 -25.15
CA ILE A 71 -3.81 3.50 -25.20
C ILE A 71 -3.73 2.96 -23.75
N LEU A 72 -2.99 3.64 -22.88
CA LEU A 72 -2.84 3.23 -21.49
C LEU A 72 -4.15 3.31 -20.71
N ILE A 73 -4.96 4.34 -20.94
CA ILE A 73 -6.29 4.45 -20.35
C ILE A 73 -7.18 3.29 -20.78
N SER A 74 -7.20 2.97 -22.07
CA SER A 74 -7.99 1.85 -22.58
C SER A 74 -7.54 0.53 -21.98
N LEU A 75 -6.24 0.29 -21.90
CA LEU A 75 -5.66 -0.91 -21.30
C LEU A 75 -6.00 -1.03 -19.81
N PHE A 76 -5.78 0.04 -19.04
CA PHE A 76 -6.00 0.01 -17.60
C PHE A 76 -7.50 -0.05 -17.26
N ASN A 77 -8.36 0.63 -18.03
CA ASN A 77 -9.81 0.49 -17.90
C ASN A 77 -10.24 -0.95 -18.16
N ALA A 78 -9.71 -1.60 -19.19
CA ALA A 78 -9.98 -3.00 -19.43
C ALA A 78 -9.55 -3.89 -18.25
N CYS A 79 -8.37 -3.64 -17.67
CA CYS A 79 -7.91 -4.35 -16.47
C CYS A 79 -8.89 -4.19 -15.29
N VAL A 80 -9.35 -2.96 -15.04
CA VAL A 80 -10.26 -2.66 -13.91
C VAL A 80 -11.65 -3.21 -14.16
N ILE A 81 -12.22 -3.01 -15.35
CA ILE A 81 -13.58 -3.46 -15.69
C ILE A 81 -13.66 -4.99 -15.67
N HIS A 82 -12.68 -5.67 -16.25
CA HIS A 82 -12.64 -7.12 -16.28
C HIS A 82 -12.05 -7.74 -15.01
N LYS A 83 -11.66 -6.92 -14.01
CA LYS A 83 -11.03 -7.37 -12.75
C LYS A 83 -9.82 -8.29 -13.02
N TYR A 84 -9.10 -8.00 -14.09
CA TYR A 84 -8.00 -8.83 -14.55
C TYR A 84 -6.68 -8.08 -14.54
N HIS A 85 -5.78 -8.53 -13.69
CA HIS A 85 -4.41 -8.02 -13.65
C HIS A 85 -3.51 -8.81 -14.59
N LEU A 86 -2.88 -8.13 -15.54
CA LEU A 86 -2.05 -8.76 -16.57
C LEU A 86 -0.94 -9.61 -15.96
N LYS A 87 -0.67 -10.77 -16.57
CA LYS A 87 0.40 -11.68 -16.11
C LYS A 87 1.78 -11.02 -16.08
N GLN A 88 2.06 -10.13 -17.04
CA GLN A 88 3.30 -9.35 -17.07
C GLN A 88 3.42 -8.44 -15.85
N PHE A 89 2.34 -7.77 -15.45
CA PHE A 89 2.31 -6.89 -14.28
C PHE A 89 2.50 -7.65 -12.96
N LYS A 90 2.19 -8.94 -12.91
CA LYS A 90 2.42 -9.79 -11.73
C LYS A 90 3.88 -10.22 -11.53
N LYS A 91 4.76 -9.92 -12.49
CA LYS A 91 6.17 -10.23 -12.39
C LYS A 91 6.91 -9.09 -11.68
N ALA A 92 7.76 -9.45 -10.73
CA ALA A 92 8.62 -8.53 -10.05
C ALA A 92 10.06 -9.06 -10.05
N GLN A 93 11.01 -8.19 -10.28
CA GLN A 93 12.43 -8.50 -10.08
C GLN A 93 12.77 -8.25 -8.61
N THR A 94 13.28 -9.27 -7.92
CA THR A 94 13.68 -9.11 -6.52
C THR A 94 15.16 -8.77 -6.43
N ILE A 95 15.45 -7.62 -5.83
CA ILE A 95 16.81 -7.19 -5.48
C ILE A 95 17.04 -7.48 -4.00
N VAL A 96 18.19 -8.06 -3.70
CA VAL A 96 18.62 -8.39 -2.35
C VAL A 96 19.65 -7.38 -1.89
N LEU A 97 19.32 -6.59 -0.87
CA LEU A 97 20.21 -5.59 -0.28
C LEU A 97 20.61 -6.02 1.14
N ARG A 98 21.87 -5.85 1.47
CA ARG A 98 22.36 -6.09 2.84
C ARG A 98 21.85 -4.98 3.77
N LYS A 99 21.38 -5.37 4.96
CA LYS A 99 21.10 -4.42 6.04
C LYS A 99 22.42 -3.91 6.59
N SER A 100 22.53 -2.61 6.80
CA SER A 100 23.73 -2.02 7.41
C SER A 100 23.86 -2.42 8.89
N LYS A 101 25.11 -2.48 9.36
CA LYS A 101 25.44 -2.68 10.79
C LYS A 101 25.02 -4.04 11.38
N MET A 102 24.95 -5.09 10.54
CA MET A 102 24.76 -6.44 11.04
C MET A 102 26.13 -7.10 11.30
N SER A 103 26.23 -7.85 12.39
CA SER A 103 27.45 -8.55 12.78
C SER A 103 27.71 -9.77 11.91
N ASP A 104 26.66 -10.37 11.35
CA ASP A 104 26.74 -11.55 10.51
C ASP A 104 25.71 -11.47 9.36
N TYR A 105 26.08 -12.02 8.20
CA TYR A 105 25.26 -12.05 7.00
C TYR A 105 24.92 -13.48 6.53
N ILE A 106 25.05 -14.46 7.40
CA ILE A 106 24.66 -15.85 7.13
C ILE A 106 23.13 -15.97 7.18
N ASP A 107 22.46 -15.22 8.09
CA ASP A 107 21.00 -15.26 8.19
C ASP A 107 20.35 -14.37 7.10
N LEU A 108 19.31 -14.89 6.47
CA LEU A 108 18.50 -14.18 5.48
C LEU A 108 17.79 -12.95 6.08
N LYS A 109 17.57 -12.91 7.39
CA LYS A 109 17.01 -11.76 8.09
C LYS A 109 17.89 -10.51 8.05
N THR A 110 19.18 -10.68 7.69
CA THR A 110 20.15 -9.59 7.55
C THR A 110 20.08 -8.90 6.18
N TYR A 111 19.15 -9.31 5.32
CA TYR A 111 18.94 -8.75 4.00
C TYR A 111 17.56 -8.10 3.87
N TRP A 112 17.49 -7.09 2.99
CA TRP A 112 16.26 -6.53 2.48
C TRP A 112 15.94 -7.16 1.13
N PHE A 113 14.74 -7.68 0.97
CA PHE A 113 14.22 -8.17 -0.31
C PHE A 113 13.29 -7.10 -0.88
N ILE A 114 13.73 -6.42 -1.94
CA ILE A 114 12.97 -5.35 -2.58
C ILE A 114 12.44 -5.88 -3.91
N ALA A 115 11.11 -5.94 -4.03
CA ALA A 115 10.46 -6.27 -5.28
C ALA A 115 10.37 -5.02 -6.17
N LEU A 116 10.98 -5.07 -7.33
CA LEU A 116 10.87 -4.05 -8.37
C LEU A 116 9.80 -4.48 -9.37
N LEU A 117 8.73 -3.73 -9.40
CA LEU A 117 7.66 -3.85 -10.39
C LEU A 117 7.99 -3.00 -11.61
N ASP A 118 7.43 -3.35 -12.77
CA ASP A 118 7.53 -2.54 -13.95
C ASP A 118 6.79 -1.19 -13.79
N ILE A 119 7.09 -0.24 -14.67
CA ILE A 119 6.56 1.13 -14.60
C ILE A 119 5.04 1.16 -14.80
N MET A 120 4.53 0.33 -15.72
CA MET A 120 3.10 0.29 -16.03
C MET A 120 2.31 -0.23 -14.84
N ASN A 121 2.80 -1.30 -14.21
CA ASN A 121 2.19 -1.82 -12.99
C ASN A 121 2.20 -0.79 -11.86
N LYS A 122 3.35 -0.17 -11.61
CA LYS A 122 3.46 0.91 -10.59
C LYS A 122 2.49 2.06 -10.85
N THR A 123 2.25 2.40 -12.11
CA THR A 123 1.32 3.46 -12.49
C THR A 123 -0.12 3.06 -12.15
N LEU A 124 -0.56 1.86 -12.56
CA LEU A 124 -1.88 1.34 -12.25
C LEU A 124 -2.10 1.23 -10.73
N GLU A 125 -1.15 0.60 -10.02
CA GLU A 125 -1.21 0.48 -8.56
C GLU A 125 -1.28 1.85 -7.87
N SER A 126 -0.52 2.83 -8.34
CA SER A 126 -0.52 4.19 -7.77
C SER A 126 -1.87 4.88 -7.93
N ILE A 127 -2.56 4.69 -9.06
CA ILE A 127 -3.90 5.20 -9.29
C ILE A 127 -4.89 4.53 -8.31
N MET A 128 -4.83 3.20 -8.21
CA MET A 128 -5.72 2.44 -7.33
C MET A 128 -5.50 2.82 -5.85
N ILE A 129 -4.24 2.94 -5.42
CA ILE A 129 -3.88 3.38 -4.07
C ILE A 129 -4.37 4.80 -3.80
N LYS A 130 -4.23 5.73 -4.77
CA LYS A 130 -4.73 7.09 -4.61
C LYS A 130 -6.23 7.09 -4.38
N ARG A 131 -6.99 6.38 -5.21
CA ARG A 131 -8.45 6.27 -5.09
C ARG A 131 -8.88 5.64 -3.76
N LEU A 132 -8.19 4.56 -3.35
CA LEU A 132 -8.45 3.91 -2.07
C LEU A 132 -8.18 4.87 -0.90
N ASN A 133 -7.09 5.62 -0.95
CA ASN A 133 -6.78 6.62 0.06
C ASN A 133 -7.83 7.75 0.09
N ASP A 134 -8.28 8.22 -1.06
CA ASP A 134 -9.31 9.26 -1.13
C ASP A 134 -10.62 8.77 -0.50
N ILE A 135 -11.03 7.52 -0.79
CA ILE A 135 -12.21 6.88 -0.17
C ILE A 135 -12.03 6.76 1.34
N THR A 136 -10.90 6.21 1.79
CA THR A 136 -10.67 5.96 3.22
C THR A 136 -10.61 7.24 4.05
N GLU A 137 -10.09 8.32 3.49
CA GLU A 137 -10.07 9.63 4.15
C GLU A 137 -11.46 10.30 4.14
N THR A 138 -12.15 10.29 2.99
CA THR A 138 -13.48 10.91 2.85
C THR A 138 -14.52 10.27 3.77
N HIS A 139 -14.45 8.95 3.93
CA HIS A 139 -15.39 8.20 4.76
C HIS A 139 -14.87 7.92 6.19
N HIS A 140 -13.78 8.57 6.60
CA HIS A 140 -13.19 8.42 7.94
C HIS A 140 -12.98 6.95 8.37
N MET A 141 -12.54 6.10 7.42
CA MET A 141 -12.40 4.66 7.65
C MET A 141 -11.17 4.29 8.50
N LEU A 142 -10.24 5.22 8.66
CA LEU A 142 -9.00 5.05 9.42
C LEU A 142 -9.11 5.73 10.79
N LEU A 143 -8.46 5.15 11.78
CA LEU A 143 -8.42 5.72 13.12
C LEU A 143 -7.79 7.14 13.09
N ASN A 144 -8.36 8.06 13.87
CA ASN A 144 -7.81 9.42 13.94
C ASN A 144 -6.38 9.47 14.46
N ALA A 145 -6.00 8.55 15.33
CA ALA A 145 -4.65 8.42 15.87
C ALA A 145 -3.64 7.84 14.88
N GLN A 146 -4.08 7.26 13.75
CA GLN A 146 -3.17 6.74 12.74
C GLN A 146 -2.51 7.88 11.99
N MET A 147 -1.19 8.01 12.14
CA MET A 147 -0.39 9.08 11.52
C MET A 147 0.35 8.63 10.27
N ARG A 148 0.79 7.36 10.22
CA ARG A 148 1.57 6.85 9.09
C ARG A 148 0.68 6.52 7.89
N ALA A 149 1.22 6.75 6.68
CA ALA A 149 0.58 6.47 5.38
C ALA A 149 -0.74 7.23 5.15
N ARG A 150 -0.91 8.39 5.77
CA ARG A 150 -2.06 9.28 5.58
C ARG A 150 -1.63 10.63 5.04
N ARG A 151 -2.45 11.25 4.19
CA ARG A 151 -2.22 12.60 3.68
C ARG A 151 -2.25 13.62 4.82
N LYS A 152 -1.37 14.61 4.74
CA LYS A 152 -1.27 15.72 5.70
C LYS A 152 -1.02 15.28 7.15
N ARG A 153 -0.58 14.04 7.36
CA ARG A 153 -0.17 13.52 8.66
C ARG A 153 1.31 13.22 8.66
N PHE A 154 2.01 13.72 9.66
CA PHE A 154 3.45 13.63 9.76
C PHE A 154 3.86 12.90 11.05
N VAL A 155 4.98 12.22 11.03
CA VAL A 155 5.55 11.55 12.20
C VAL A 155 5.80 12.55 13.33
N ILE A 156 6.23 13.78 12.99
CA ILE A 156 6.43 14.86 13.97
C ILE A 156 5.14 15.18 14.71
N SER A 157 3.99 15.20 14.03
CA SER A 157 2.70 15.42 14.69
C SER A 157 2.36 14.32 15.69
N ALA A 158 2.72 13.06 15.38
CA ALA A 158 2.54 11.96 16.32
C ALA A 158 3.43 12.11 17.56
N LEU A 159 4.69 12.55 17.38
CA LEU A 159 5.59 12.82 18.49
C LEU A 159 5.10 13.98 19.34
N ASN A 160 4.64 15.07 18.72
CA ASN A 160 4.09 16.21 19.46
C ASN A 160 2.88 15.79 20.30
N LEU A 161 1.93 15.03 19.73
CA LEU A 161 0.79 14.50 20.49
C LEU A 161 1.22 13.65 21.68
N LEU A 162 2.26 12.82 21.52
CA LEU A 162 2.80 12.03 22.62
C LEU A 162 3.40 12.92 23.73
N VAL A 163 4.19 13.92 23.34
CA VAL A 163 4.80 14.87 24.28
C VAL A 163 3.72 15.67 25.01
N ASP A 164 2.71 16.15 24.29
CA ASP A 164 1.58 16.89 24.88
C ASP A 164 0.82 16.03 25.90
N GLN A 165 0.61 14.74 25.63
CA GLN A 165 -0.01 13.81 26.58
C GLN A 165 0.86 13.63 27.84
N VAL A 166 2.17 13.51 27.69
CA VAL A 166 3.10 13.39 28.83
C VAL A 166 3.06 14.67 29.68
N HIS A 167 3.11 15.84 29.05
CA HIS A 167 3.00 17.13 29.75
C HIS A 167 1.65 17.26 30.48
N ALA A 168 0.55 16.92 29.83
CA ALA A 168 -0.77 16.95 30.45
C ALA A 168 -0.86 16.08 31.72
N VAL A 169 -0.16 14.93 31.74
CA VAL A 169 -0.05 14.07 32.93
C VAL A 169 0.77 14.73 34.04
N TRP A 170 1.87 15.39 33.70
CA TRP A 170 2.75 16.05 34.67
C TRP A 170 2.14 17.34 35.25
N ASP A 171 1.34 18.04 34.46
CA ASP A 171 0.66 19.28 34.91
C ASP A 171 -0.53 19.00 35.83
N CYS A 172 -0.94 17.74 35.98
CA CYS A 172 -1.95 17.37 36.97
C CYS A 172 -1.45 17.64 38.38
N LYS A 173 -2.37 18.17 39.23
CA LYS A 173 -2.08 18.45 40.65
C LYS A 173 -1.60 17.23 41.44
N ILE A 174 -1.98 16.05 41.00
CA ILE A 174 -1.51 14.76 41.56
C ILE A 174 -0.32 14.31 40.71
N LYS A 175 0.80 14.00 41.37
CA LYS A 175 2.03 13.54 40.69
C LYS A 175 1.81 12.16 40.08
N TYR A 176 1.50 12.12 38.78
CA TYR A 176 1.42 10.89 38.01
C TYR A 176 2.75 10.60 37.30
N VAL A 177 2.98 9.31 37.03
CA VAL A 177 4.09 8.84 36.20
C VAL A 177 3.53 8.42 34.87
N ALA A 178 4.10 8.93 33.78
CA ALA A 178 3.73 8.52 32.44
C ALA A 178 4.57 7.32 32.01
N PHE A 179 3.90 6.26 31.52
CA PHE A 179 4.56 5.10 30.91
C PHE A 179 4.20 5.02 29.42
N MET A 180 5.21 4.71 28.60
CA MET A 180 5.01 4.47 27.18
C MET A 180 5.31 3.01 26.88
N LEU A 181 4.32 2.30 26.30
CA LEU A 181 4.51 0.97 25.74
C LEU A 181 4.64 1.09 24.22
N SER A 182 5.81 0.73 23.69
CA SER A 182 6.02 0.64 22.24
C SER A 182 5.90 -0.82 21.80
N LEU A 183 5.02 -1.07 20.83
CA LEU A 183 4.81 -2.39 20.25
C LEU A 183 5.17 -2.33 18.77
N ASP A 184 5.91 -3.32 18.31
CA ASP A 184 6.22 -3.50 16.89
C ASP A 184 5.80 -4.88 16.41
N VAL A 185 5.32 -4.96 15.18
CA VAL A 185 4.88 -6.21 14.57
C VAL A 185 5.92 -6.64 13.55
N ALA A 186 6.64 -7.72 13.86
CA ALA A 186 7.63 -8.28 12.96
C ALA A 186 7.00 -8.81 11.68
N GLU A 187 7.71 -8.60 10.56
CA GLU A 187 7.34 -9.14 9.24
C GLU A 187 5.88 -8.87 8.82
N THR A 188 5.34 -7.72 9.16
CA THR A 188 3.92 -7.36 8.96
C THR A 188 3.44 -7.63 7.54
N PHE A 189 4.19 -7.23 6.51
CA PHE A 189 3.76 -7.41 5.11
C PHE A 189 3.77 -8.87 4.66
N SER A 190 4.70 -9.67 5.15
CA SER A 190 4.84 -11.08 4.78
C SER A 190 3.75 -11.94 5.39
N HIS A 191 3.16 -11.50 6.50
CA HIS A 191 2.16 -12.24 7.27
C HIS A 191 0.73 -11.74 7.07
N VAL A 192 0.50 -10.77 6.18
CA VAL A 192 -0.86 -10.34 5.85
C VAL A 192 -1.61 -11.46 5.13
N LEU A 193 -2.66 -11.95 5.75
CA LEU A 193 -3.61 -12.86 5.12
C LEU A 193 -4.47 -12.08 4.12
N HIS A 194 -4.26 -12.31 2.81
CA HIS A 194 -5.01 -11.62 1.76
C HIS A 194 -6.52 -11.79 1.90
N THR A 195 -6.98 -13.00 2.25
CA THR A 195 -8.40 -13.28 2.49
C THR A 195 -8.97 -12.42 3.61
N ARG A 196 -8.21 -12.24 4.71
CA ARG A 196 -8.62 -11.39 5.84
C ARG A 196 -8.62 -9.92 5.46
N LEU A 197 -7.63 -9.47 4.68
CA LEU A 197 -7.58 -8.10 4.16
C LEU A 197 -8.80 -7.81 3.29
N LEU A 198 -9.08 -8.66 2.31
CA LEU A 198 -10.23 -8.52 1.41
C LEU A 198 -11.54 -8.53 2.20
N HIS A 199 -11.66 -9.41 3.19
CA HIS A 199 -12.80 -9.43 4.09
C HIS A 199 -12.95 -8.09 4.83
N THR A 200 -11.88 -7.56 5.41
CA THR A 200 -11.89 -6.27 6.11
C THR A 200 -12.31 -5.12 5.19
N LEU A 201 -11.86 -5.11 3.94
CA LEU A 201 -12.27 -4.11 2.95
C LEU A 201 -13.77 -4.21 2.65
N ARG A 202 -14.31 -5.43 2.50
CA ARG A 202 -15.75 -5.65 2.33
C ARG A 202 -16.54 -5.15 3.55
N MET A 203 -16.07 -5.46 4.75
CA MET A 203 -16.67 -4.97 6.01
C MET A 203 -16.71 -3.44 6.08
N LYS A 204 -15.70 -2.78 5.55
CA LYS A 204 -15.65 -1.32 5.41
C LYS A 204 -16.44 -0.80 4.21
N ARG A 205 -17.20 -1.65 3.53
CA ARG A 205 -18.07 -1.30 2.39
C ARG A 205 -17.32 -0.73 1.19
N ILE A 206 -16.06 -1.09 1.04
CA ILE A 206 -15.29 -0.70 -0.15
C ILE A 206 -15.82 -1.50 -1.34
N SER A 207 -15.92 -0.83 -2.47
CA SER A 207 -16.50 -1.38 -3.70
C SER A 207 -15.82 -2.68 -4.12
N ASN A 208 -16.62 -3.61 -4.64
CA ASN A 208 -16.15 -4.88 -5.19
C ASN A 208 -15.14 -4.73 -6.33
N TYR A 209 -15.12 -3.60 -7.03
CA TYR A 209 -14.09 -3.31 -8.05
C TYR A 209 -12.66 -3.30 -7.50
N ILE A 210 -12.51 -3.00 -6.21
CA ILE A 210 -11.19 -3.00 -5.54
C ILE A 210 -10.91 -4.34 -4.88
N VAL A 211 -11.95 -5.06 -4.48
CA VAL A 211 -11.86 -6.23 -3.61
C VAL A 211 -11.85 -7.56 -4.40
N GLU A 212 -12.28 -7.55 -5.63
CA GLU A 212 -12.28 -8.70 -6.56
C GLU A 212 -11.18 -8.59 -7.61
#